data_436f7260f665a94d21434fbceac5fabf
#
_entry.id   436f7260f665a94d21434fbceac5fabf
#
_cell.length_a   1.000
_cell.length_b   1.000
_cell.length_c   1.000
_cell.angle_alpha   90.00
_cell.angle_beta   90.00
_cell.angle_gamma   90.00
#
_symmetry.space_group_name_H-M   'P 1'
#
loop_
_entity.id
_entity.type
_entity.pdbx_description
1 polymer ?
#
loop_
_entity_poly.entity_id
_entity_poly.type
_entity_poly.pdbx_seq_one_letter_code
_entity_poly.pdbx_strand_id
1 'polypeptide(L)'
;MFLPRTFSYDWHKQHCLERFPGIEIDPFRMNNEWKFDNLLYKNTSRIVFANGLRDGWSTSSITNISSDGDSNGSNSTLPYNLNTQIHVMNFPNGAHHSELKAGLYPNPSDTPDILHGYKEATHVLSTWLDEIYSLQQK
;
A
#
# COMPACT_ATOMS: atom_id res chain seq x y z
N MET A 1 -28.58 1.96 10.87
CA MET A 1 -27.76 2.78 11.79
C MET A 1 -27.06 1.82 12.73
N PHE A 2 -25.75 1.72 12.70
CA PHE A 2 -25.00 0.87 13.64
C PHE A 2 -24.84 1.61 14.95
N LEU A 3 -25.08 0.93 16.06
CA LEU A 3 -24.83 1.50 17.37
C LEU A 3 -23.34 1.77 17.54
N PRO A 4 -22.94 2.94 18.09
CA PRO A 4 -21.55 3.20 18.38
C PRO A 4 -21.03 2.14 19.37
N ARG A 5 -20.00 1.41 18.99
CA ARG A 5 -19.29 0.48 19.87
C ARG A 5 -17.92 1.06 20.16
N THR A 6 -17.55 1.02 21.43
CA THR A 6 -16.17 1.31 21.81
C THR A 6 -15.30 0.15 21.30
N PHE A 7 -14.51 0.41 20.29
CA PHE A 7 -13.55 -0.56 19.77
C PHE A 7 -12.25 -0.38 20.55
N SER A 8 -11.84 -1.38 21.32
CA SER A 8 -10.57 -1.37 22.02
C SER A 8 -9.76 -2.60 21.67
N TYR A 9 -8.45 -2.50 21.79
CA TYR A 9 -7.55 -3.64 21.57
C TYR A 9 -7.88 -4.80 22.53
N ASP A 10 -8.17 -4.50 23.80
CA ASP A 10 -8.51 -5.52 24.80
C ASP A 10 -9.80 -6.25 24.45
N TRP A 11 -10.81 -5.53 23.97
CA TRP A 11 -12.04 -6.16 23.49
C TRP A 11 -11.74 -7.10 22.32
N HIS A 12 -10.90 -6.65 21.37
CA HIS A 12 -10.54 -7.45 20.19
C HIS A 12 -9.75 -8.71 20.59
N LYS A 13 -8.80 -8.54 21.48
CA LYS A 13 -8.02 -9.65 22.04
C LYS A 13 -8.91 -10.68 22.71
N GLN A 14 -9.81 -10.24 23.59
CA GLN A 14 -10.76 -11.13 24.28
C GLN A 14 -11.66 -11.87 23.31
N HIS A 15 -12.26 -11.15 22.36
CA HIS A 15 -13.13 -11.73 21.35
C HIS A 15 -12.43 -12.80 20.49
N CYS A 16 -11.18 -12.56 20.12
CA CYS A 16 -10.41 -13.56 19.37
C CYS A 16 -10.00 -14.76 20.21
N LEU A 17 -9.63 -14.58 21.48
CA LEU A 17 -9.31 -15.69 22.40
C LEU A 17 -10.52 -16.59 22.65
N GLU A 18 -11.72 -16.01 22.75
CA GLU A 18 -12.96 -16.78 22.89
C GLU A 18 -13.27 -17.60 21.64
N ARG A 19 -13.00 -17.03 20.46
CA ARG A 19 -13.29 -17.69 19.17
C ARG A 19 -12.22 -18.68 18.75
N PHE A 20 -10.98 -18.44 19.14
CA PHE A 20 -9.80 -19.25 18.81
C PHE A 20 -8.99 -19.53 20.07
N PRO A 21 -9.45 -20.47 20.92
CA PRO A 21 -8.78 -20.79 22.17
C PRO A 21 -7.33 -21.24 21.91
N GLY A 22 -6.39 -20.69 22.68
CA GLY A 22 -4.97 -21.04 22.58
C GLY A 22 -4.18 -20.24 21.55
N ILE A 23 -4.83 -19.34 20.81
CA ILE A 23 -4.12 -18.42 19.89
C ILE A 23 -4.00 -17.05 20.56
N GLU A 24 -2.78 -16.65 20.87
CA GLU A 24 -2.50 -15.29 21.36
C GLU A 24 -2.39 -14.31 20.17
N ILE A 25 -3.11 -13.19 20.29
CA ILE A 25 -3.00 -12.12 19.31
C ILE A 25 -1.74 -11.30 19.61
N ASP A 26 -0.83 -11.26 18.66
CA ASP A 26 0.29 -10.33 18.63
C ASP A 26 0.07 -9.35 17.44
N PRO A 27 -0.26 -8.07 17.71
CA PRO A 27 -0.48 -7.07 16.66
C PRO A 27 0.78 -6.76 15.86
N PHE A 28 1.94 -7.09 16.42
CA PHE A 28 3.24 -6.85 15.78
C PHE A 28 3.84 -8.11 15.15
N ARG A 29 3.16 -9.24 15.23
CA ARG A 29 3.68 -10.53 14.76
C ARG A 29 4.15 -10.47 13.31
N MET A 30 3.33 -9.94 12.42
CA MET A 30 3.69 -9.82 11.01
C MET A 30 4.95 -8.96 10.83
N ASN A 31 5.02 -7.82 11.50
CA ASN A 31 6.19 -6.96 11.42
C ASN A 31 7.44 -7.61 12.04
N ASN A 32 7.28 -8.30 13.18
CA ASN A 32 8.37 -9.00 13.86
C ASN A 32 8.89 -10.18 13.04
N GLU A 33 8.00 -10.94 12.40
CA GLU A 33 8.33 -12.13 11.62
C GLU A 33 8.92 -11.75 10.26
N TRP A 34 8.30 -10.82 9.55
CA TRP A 34 8.65 -10.46 8.18
C TRP A 34 9.55 -9.24 8.07
N LYS A 35 9.79 -8.53 9.16
CA LYS A 35 10.64 -7.32 9.19
C LYS A 35 10.21 -6.31 8.12
N PHE A 36 8.91 -6.07 7.99
CA PHE A 36 8.34 -5.21 6.96
C PHE A 36 9.04 -3.86 6.87
N ASP A 37 9.33 -3.25 8.02
CA ASP A 37 10.06 -2.00 8.08
C ASP A 37 11.47 -2.08 7.48
N ASN A 38 12.11 -3.25 7.52
CA ASN A 38 13.44 -3.46 6.96
C ASN A 38 13.42 -3.92 5.49
N LEU A 39 12.40 -4.69 5.10
CA LEU A 39 12.29 -5.22 3.73
C LEU A 39 12.08 -4.11 2.72
N LEU A 40 11.23 -3.14 3.04
CA LEU A 40 10.95 -2.01 2.17
C LEU A 40 12.17 -1.08 2.02
N TYR A 41 13.09 -1.06 3.01
CA TYR A 41 14.24 -0.15 3.00
C TYR A 41 15.47 -0.66 2.26
N LYS A 42 15.69 -1.96 2.22
CA LYS A 42 17.02 -2.47 1.87
C LYS A 42 17.07 -3.37 0.65
N ASN A 43 16.01 -4.13 0.37
CA ASN A 43 16.09 -5.24 -0.58
C ASN A 43 14.93 -5.32 -1.56
N THR A 44 13.97 -4.41 -1.50
CA THR A 44 12.82 -4.43 -2.40
C THR A 44 12.87 -3.26 -3.35
N SER A 45 12.58 -3.53 -4.61
CA SER A 45 12.47 -2.53 -5.66
C SER A 45 11.31 -2.89 -6.60
N ARG A 46 10.92 -1.93 -7.41
CA ARG A 46 9.87 -2.09 -8.43
C ARG A 46 8.51 -2.46 -7.82
N ILE A 47 8.13 -1.71 -6.78
CA ILE A 47 6.81 -1.81 -6.14
C ILE A 47 6.02 -0.54 -6.45
N VAL A 48 4.78 -0.70 -6.87
CA VAL A 48 3.81 0.39 -6.99
C VAL A 48 2.72 0.18 -5.94
N PHE A 49 2.56 1.14 -5.04
CA PHE A 49 1.42 1.21 -4.12
C PHE A 49 0.33 2.07 -4.75
N ALA A 50 -0.81 1.48 -5.03
CA ALA A 50 -1.98 2.16 -5.58
C ALA A 50 -3.06 2.27 -4.50
N ASN A 51 -3.45 3.48 -4.13
CA ASN A 51 -4.33 3.75 -2.99
C ASN A 51 -5.56 4.55 -3.42
N GLY A 52 -6.74 3.98 -3.26
CA GLY A 52 -7.99 4.73 -3.32
C GLY A 52 -8.20 5.46 -1.98
N LEU A 53 -8.14 6.79 -1.96
CA LEU A 53 -8.21 7.55 -0.70
C LEU A 53 -9.62 7.57 -0.06
N ARG A 54 -10.63 7.10 -0.78
CA ARG A 54 -11.97 6.85 -0.24
C ARG A 54 -12.16 5.41 0.24
N ASP A 55 -11.12 4.60 0.17
CA ASP A 55 -11.11 3.24 0.68
C ASP A 55 -10.57 3.24 2.13
N GLY A 56 -11.27 2.57 3.03
CA GLY A 56 -10.82 2.41 4.42
C GLY A 56 -9.47 1.69 4.55
N TRP A 57 -9.10 0.86 3.59
CA TRP A 57 -7.80 0.18 3.58
C TRP A 57 -6.62 1.13 3.34
N SER A 58 -6.85 2.31 2.75
CA SER A 58 -5.80 3.31 2.56
C SER A 58 -5.14 3.76 3.87
N THR A 59 -5.84 3.64 5.00
CA THR A 59 -5.31 3.97 6.33
C THR A 59 -4.20 3.03 6.80
N SER A 60 -4.12 1.83 6.21
CA SER A 60 -3.10 0.82 6.53
C SER A 60 -2.12 0.61 5.37
N SER A 61 -2.21 1.44 4.35
CA SER A 61 -1.35 1.39 3.17
C SER A 61 -0.25 2.47 3.24
N ILE A 62 0.75 2.30 2.38
CA ILE A 62 1.78 3.30 2.18
C ILE A 62 1.23 4.36 1.23
N THR A 63 0.93 5.53 1.77
CA THR A 63 0.34 6.65 1.02
C THR A 63 1.33 7.78 0.76
N ASN A 64 2.50 7.74 1.37
CA ASN A 64 3.53 8.75 1.19
C ASN A 64 4.93 8.15 1.30
N ILE A 65 5.88 8.75 0.57
CA ILE A 65 7.31 8.43 0.67
C ILE A 65 8.00 9.73 1.08
N SER A 66 8.55 9.81 2.30
CA SER A 66 9.27 11.00 2.73
C SER A 66 10.76 10.88 2.46
N SER A 67 11.38 12.00 2.09
CA SER A 67 12.84 12.12 1.92
C SER A 67 13.59 12.10 3.26
N ASP A 68 12.93 12.30 4.37
CA ASP A 68 13.57 12.75 5.62
C ASP A 68 13.58 11.72 6.75
N GLY A 69 13.15 10.48 6.50
CA GLY A 69 13.30 9.40 7.49
C GLY A 69 12.52 9.59 8.80
N ASP A 70 11.57 10.51 8.86
CA ASP A 70 10.85 10.83 10.08
C ASP A 70 9.72 9.83 10.32
N SER A 71 9.97 8.90 11.24
CA SER A 71 9.12 7.75 11.57
C SER A 71 8.10 8.06 12.68
N ASN A 72 7.76 9.33 12.92
CA ASN A 72 6.84 9.72 13.96
C ASN A 72 5.48 10.17 13.40
N GLY A 73 4.57 9.24 13.26
CA GLY A 73 3.17 9.55 13.00
C GLY A 73 2.48 8.50 12.14
N SER A 74 1.30 8.14 12.50
CA SER A 74 0.41 7.09 12.01
C SER A 74 -0.04 7.16 10.53
N ASN A 75 0.79 7.69 9.66
CA ASN A 75 0.70 7.52 8.22
C ASN A 75 1.97 6.80 7.80
N SER A 76 1.82 5.64 7.20
CA SER A 76 2.92 4.79 6.73
C SER A 76 3.76 5.54 5.70
N THR A 77 4.68 6.35 6.20
CA THR A 77 5.62 7.08 5.38
C THR A 77 6.89 6.25 5.30
N LEU A 78 7.25 5.82 4.10
CA LEU A 78 8.55 5.18 3.89
C LEU A 78 9.60 6.26 3.69
N PRO A 79 10.77 6.16 4.34
CA PRO A 79 11.90 6.99 3.96
C PRO A 79 12.30 6.66 2.52
N TYR A 80 12.44 7.69 1.74
CA TYR A 80 12.90 7.58 0.37
C TYR A 80 14.33 7.05 0.37
N ASN A 81 14.51 5.82 -0.06
CA ASN A 81 15.83 5.33 -0.45
C ASN A 81 15.94 5.45 -1.97
N LEU A 82 16.82 6.28 -2.43
CA LEU A 82 17.10 6.54 -3.86
C LEU A 82 17.36 5.26 -4.68
N ASN A 83 17.71 4.17 -4.03
CA ASN A 83 17.96 2.88 -4.66
C ASN A 83 16.74 1.96 -4.71
N THR A 84 15.62 2.31 -4.06
CA THR A 84 14.38 1.54 -4.14
C THR A 84 13.45 2.20 -5.14
N GLN A 85 13.22 1.56 -6.25
CA GLN A 85 12.23 1.99 -7.25
C GLN A 85 10.83 1.68 -6.71
N ILE A 86 10.38 2.47 -5.73
CA ILE A 86 9.05 2.36 -5.13
C ILE A 86 8.24 3.58 -5.53
N HIS A 87 7.07 3.35 -6.06
CA HIS A 87 6.12 4.39 -6.45
C HIS A 87 4.87 4.33 -5.58
N VAL A 88 4.34 5.51 -5.23
CA VAL A 88 3.06 5.63 -4.53
C VAL A 88 2.11 6.47 -5.37
N MET A 89 1.00 5.88 -5.74
CA MET A 89 -0.08 6.53 -6.48
C MET A 89 -1.32 6.63 -5.61
N ASN A 90 -1.78 7.83 -5.37
CA ASN A 90 -2.99 8.08 -4.60
C ASN A 90 -4.10 8.59 -5.52
N PHE A 91 -5.27 7.97 -5.42
CA PHE A 91 -6.47 8.34 -6.18
C PHE A 91 -7.47 9.01 -5.22
N PRO A 92 -7.54 10.37 -5.21
CA PRO A 92 -8.39 11.10 -4.26
C PRO A 92 -9.87 10.74 -4.34
N ASN A 93 -10.33 10.35 -5.53
CA ASN A 93 -11.71 9.94 -5.77
C ASN A 93 -11.89 8.42 -5.87
N GLY A 94 -10.80 7.67 -5.77
CA GLY A 94 -10.80 6.22 -5.83
C GLY A 94 -11.38 5.59 -4.56
N ALA A 95 -12.28 4.64 -4.74
CA ALA A 95 -12.72 3.69 -3.73
C ALA A 95 -11.93 2.38 -3.86
N HIS A 96 -12.38 1.34 -3.17
CA HIS A 96 -11.73 0.02 -3.19
C HIS A 96 -11.61 -0.52 -4.62
N HIS A 97 -10.40 -0.76 -5.06
CA HIS A 97 -10.08 -1.30 -6.40
C HIS A 97 -10.65 -0.50 -7.58
N SER A 98 -10.88 0.80 -7.43
CA SER A 98 -11.39 1.64 -8.52
C SER A 98 -10.45 1.64 -9.73
N GLU A 99 -9.15 1.47 -9.50
CA GLU A 99 -8.11 1.40 -10.50
C GLU A 99 -7.98 0.01 -11.16
N LEU A 100 -8.59 -1.04 -10.59
CA LEU A 100 -8.49 -2.42 -11.06
C LEU A 100 -9.78 -2.94 -11.70
N LYS A 101 -10.55 -2.08 -12.32
CA LYS A 101 -11.82 -2.50 -12.95
C LYS A 101 -11.59 -3.53 -14.05
N ALA A 102 -12.41 -4.59 -14.03
CA ALA A 102 -12.47 -5.53 -15.14
C ALA A 102 -13.06 -4.87 -16.37
N GLY A 103 -12.36 -4.93 -17.49
CA GLY A 103 -12.85 -4.41 -18.78
C GLY A 103 -11.77 -3.79 -19.64
N LEU A 104 -12.21 -3.17 -20.74
CA LEU A 104 -11.34 -2.38 -21.62
C LEU A 104 -10.87 -1.13 -20.87
N TYR A 105 -9.61 -0.88 -20.97
CA TYR A 105 -8.89 0.05 -20.17
C TYR A 105 -8.07 1.02 -21.05
N PRO A 106 -8.03 2.32 -20.79
CA PRO A 106 -8.85 3.05 -19.80
C PRO A 106 -10.33 3.14 -20.18
N ASN A 107 -11.22 3.15 -19.16
CA ASN A 107 -12.64 3.36 -19.42
C ASN A 107 -12.95 4.86 -19.50
N PRO A 108 -13.71 5.33 -20.50
CA PRO A 108 -14.08 6.76 -20.62
C PRO A 108 -14.85 7.31 -19.40
N SER A 109 -15.47 6.44 -18.61
CA SER A 109 -16.18 6.82 -17.38
C SER A 109 -15.30 6.91 -16.14
N ASP A 110 -14.01 6.58 -16.26
CA ASP A 110 -13.08 6.69 -15.13
C ASP A 110 -12.83 8.15 -14.77
N THR A 111 -12.60 8.40 -13.50
CA THR A 111 -12.29 9.75 -13.02
C THR A 111 -10.91 10.20 -13.52
N PRO A 112 -10.69 11.53 -13.66
CA PRO A 112 -9.41 12.04 -14.17
C PRO A 112 -8.18 11.57 -13.38
N ASP A 113 -8.28 11.39 -12.07
CA ASP A 113 -7.21 10.86 -11.22
C ASP A 113 -6.91 9.40 -11.54
N ILE A 114 -7.93 8.59 -11.79
CA ILE A 114 -7.75 7.20 -12.24
C ILE A 114 -7.07 7.17 -13.62
N LEU A 115 -7.55 7.95 -14.56
CA LEU A 115 -6.94 8.04 -15.92
C LEU A 115 -5.48 8.50 -15.86
N HIS A 116 -5.17 9.45 -14.97
CA HIS A 116 -3.79 9.91 -14.76
C HIS A 116 -2.92 8.80 -14.18
N GLY A 117 -3.39 8.13 -13.11
CA GLY A 117 -2.65 7.06 -12.45
C GLY A 117 -2.31 5.91 -13.38
N TYR A 118 -3.16 5.62 -14.31
CA TYR A 118 -2.88 4.64 -15.34
C TYR A 118 -1.74 5.00 -16.27
N LYS A 119 -1.69 6.23 -16.73
CA LYS A 119 -0.59 6.71 -17.55
C LYS A 119 0.71 6.66 -16.77
N GLU A 120 0.66 7.05 -15.52
CA GLU A 120 1.82 7.01 -14.61
C GLU A 120 2.28 5.57 -14.37
N ALA A 121 1.39 4.65 -14.03
CA ALA A 121 1.71 3.23 -13.85
C ALA A 121 2.32 2.63 -15.11
N THR A 122 1.74 2.89 -16.27
CA THR A 122 2.27 2.41 -17.55
C THR A 122 3.67 2.94 -17.81
N HIS A 123 3.90 4.21 -17.54
CA HIS A 123 5.22 4.82 -17.72
C HIS A 123 6.26 4.18 -16.78
N VAL A 124 5.94 4.05 -15.49
CA VAL A 124 6.80 3.42 -14.49
C VAL A 124 7.15 1.98 -14.87
N LEU A 125 6.14 1.19 -15.21
CA LEU A 125 6.34 -0.22 -15.58
C LEU A 125 7.15 -0.36 -16.87
N SER A 126 6.89 0.48 -17.88
CA SER A 126 7.68 0.48 -19.11
C SER A 126 9.15 0.81 -18.85
N THR A 127 9.40 1.83 -18.02
CA THR A 127 10.77 2.21 -17.63
C THR A 127 11.50 1.05 -16.97
N TRP A 128 10.88 0.35 -16.03
CA TRP A 128 11.48 -0.80 -15.37
C TRP A 128 11.73 -1.97 -16.31
N LEU A 129 10.84 -2.21 -17.27
CA LEU A 129 11.05 -3.24 -18.30
C LEU A 129 12.23 -2.90 -19.19
N ASP A 130 12.34 -1.67 -19.65
CA ASP A 130 13.47 -1.22 -20.49
C ASP A 130 14.80 -1.34 -19.75
N GLU A 131 14.86 -1.02 -18.48
CA GLU A 131 16.04 -1.23 -17.63
C GLU A 131 16.43 -2.72 -17.57
N ILE A 132 15.46 -3.61 -17.35
CA ILE A 132 15.70 -5.07 -17.27
C ILE A 132 16.22 -5.58 -18.60
N TYR A 133 15.60 -5.20 -19.70
CA TYR A 133 16.04 -5.64 -21.05
C TYR A 133 17.45 -5.13 -21.38
N SER A 134 17.78 -3.90 -21.00
CA SER A 134 19.11 -3.35 -21.23
C SER A 134 20.21 -4.06 -20.43
N LEU A 135 19.88 -4.60 -19.27
CA LEU A 135 20.81 -5.38 -18.44
C LEU A 135 21.05 -6.79 -18.98
N GLN A 136 20.08 -7.36 -19.71
CA GLN A 136 20.20 -8.71 -20.30
C GLN A 136 21.01 -8.72 -21.59
N GLN A 137 21.29 -7.56 -22.19
CA GLN A 137 22.05 -7.45 -23.45
C GLN A 137 23.55 -7.19 -23.22
N LYS A 138 23.98 -7.10 -21.98
CA LYS A 138 25.39 -6.94 -21.57
C LYS A 138 25.97 -8.24 -21.08
#